data_891fe7b9dcb3d39fed7d4e8b7b47df92
#
_entry.id   891fe7b9dcb3d39fed7d4e8b7b47df92
#
_cell.length_a   1.000
_cell.length_b   1.000
_cell.length_c   1.000
_cell.angle_alpha   90.00
_cell.angle_beta   90.00
_cell.angle_gamma   90.00
#
_symmetry.space_group_name_H-M   'P 1'
#
loop_
_entity.id
_entity.type
_entity.pdbx_description
1 polymer ?
#
loop_
_entity_poly.entity_id
_entity_poly.type
_entity_poly.pdbx_seq_one_letter_code
_entity_poly.pdbx_strand_id
1 'polypeptide(L)'
;MIELEGSLGKSNAVNQELVDLERELSTHRRTGSIDSFGLYLYGLVLRDKGCEGLARTILVESVNSYPWNWSAWSELQSLCTSSDILNNLNLKNHWMKDFFLASTYLELKMHEEALERYERLMGVFRCSGYIQAQIATVQYSMRDLDEAEMIFEELLRTDPFRVDSMDIYSNLLYAKESLTALSFLAHRVFLTDKYRPESCCIIANYYSLKGQHEKSVLYFQRALKLNRKYLSAWTLMGHEYVELKNTPAAIDAYRRAVDINPRDFRAWYGLGQIYEMMGMPFYALYYFQKSSYLQPNDARLWIAMAQCYESDPLQMIEEAIKCYKRAANSNDTEGIALHQLAKLHDMLGQSEEAAIYYKKDLVKMELEERQGQNFVEALLFLAKHYKSIGNFEEAEHYCTRLLDYTGPEKETAKNMLQGIKRLQSGFPSMDIDHFAL
;
A
#
# COMPACT_ATOMS: atom_id res chain seq x y z
N MET A 1 8.66 34.06 -4.76
CA MET A 1 8.29 32.72 -4.27
C MET A 1 7.08 32.91 -3.37
N ILE A 2 5.89 32.58 -3.86
CA ILE A 2 4.66 32.69 -3.07
C ILE A 2 4.61 31.42 -2.22
N GLU A 3 4.77 31.56 -0.91
CA GLU A 3 4.58 30.46 0.01
C GLU A 3 3.12 30.03 -0.03
N LEU A 4 2.87 28.77 -0.40
CA LEU A 4 1.56 28.15 -0.30
C LEU A 4 1.25 27.96 1.18
N GLU A 5 0.53 28.87 1.78
CA GLU A 5 -0.10 28.68 3.07
C GLU A 5 -1.32 27.78 2.89
N GLY A 6 -1.24 26.54 3.40
CA GLY A 6 -2.36 25.64 3.54
C GLY A 6 -2.28 24.37 2.67
N SER A 7 -2.34 23.26 3.34
CA SER A 7 -2.22 21.90 2.80
C SER A 7 -3.41 21.41 1.95
N LEU A 8 -4.36 22.25 1.58
CA LEU A 8 -5.53 21.92 0.74
C LEU A 8 -5.97 23.09 -0.16
N GLY A 9 -5.26 24.22 -0.13
CA GLY A 9 -5.55 25.36 -0.97
C GLY A 9 -4.60 25.40 -2.17
N LYS A 10 -5.04 25.04 -3.37
CA LYS A 10 -4.38 25.50 -4.57
C LYS A 10 -4.42 27.01 -4.51
N SER A 11 -3.26 27.65 -4.47
CA SER A 11 -3.18 29.11 -4.60
C SER A 11 -3.90 29.51 -5.90
N ASN A 12 -4.93 30.34 -5.79
CA ASN A 12 -5.61 30.93 -6.95
C ASN A 12 -4.77 32.04 -7.59
N ALA A 13 -3.51 32.21 -7.17
CA ALA A 13 -2.60 33.15 -7.77
C ALA A 13 -2.21 32.67 -9.18
N VAL A 14 -2.80 33.29 -10.17
CA VAL A 14 -2.46 33.10 -11.59
C VAL A 14 -1.15 33.80 -11.86
N ASN A 15 -0.12 33.06 -12.29
CA ASN A 15 1.11 33.69 -12.78
C ASN A 15 0.84 34.31 -14.15
N GLN A 16 0.82 35.65 -14.22
CA GLN A 16 0.52 36.40 -15.43
C GLN A 16 1.55 36.13 -16.54
N GLU A 17 2.80 35.88 -16.17
CA GLU A 17 3.88 35.62 -17.14
C GLU A 17 3.63 34.30 -17.94
N LEU A 18 2.91 33.32 -17.38
CA LEU A 18 2.54 32.11 -18.12
C LEU A 18 1.60 32.41 -19.29
N VAL A 19 0.75 33.42 -19.17
CA VAL A 19 -0.18 33.81 -20.24
C VAL A 19 0.59 34.47 -21.42
N ASP A 20 1.58 35.28 -21.11
CA ASP A 20 2.40 35.92 -22.12
C ASP A 20 3.31 34.91 -22.83
N LEU A 21 3.95 34.01 -22.08
CA LEU A 21 4.73 32.91 -22.63
C LEU A 21 3.88 31.96 -23.52
N GLU A 22 2.66 31.62 -23.10
CA GLU A 22 1.77 30.83 -23.96
C GLU A 22 1.47 31.55 -25.28
N ARG A 23 1.19 32.84 -25.24
CA ARG A 23 0.90 33.61 -26.44
C ARG A 23 2.10 33.62 -27.39
N GLU A 24 3.29 33.82 -26.87
CA GLU A 24 4.54 33.84 -27.66
C GLU A 24 4.78 32.44 -28.26
N LEU A 25 4.76 31.38 -27.46
CA LEU A 25 4.99 29.99 -27.92
C LEU A 25 3.91 29.54 -28.92
N SER A 26 2.66 29.92 -28.72
CA SER A 26 1.59 29.62 -29.68
C SER A 26 1.79 30.32 -31.04
N THR A 27 2.32 31.53 -31.06
CA THR A 27 2.67 32.23 -32.31
C THR A 27 3.82 31.52 -33.02
N HIS A 28 4.89 31.15 -32.32
CA HIS A 28 6.01 30.41 -32.88
C HIS A 28 5.60 29.03 -33.43
N ARG A 29 4.64 28.36 -32.78
CA ARG A 29 4.08 27.11 -33.31
C ARG A 29 3.31 27.33 -34.59
N ARG A 30 2.48 28.39 -34.68
CA ARG A 30 1.71 28.70 -35.91
C ARG A 30 2.60 29.07 -37.08
N THR A 31 3.72 29.74 -36.83
CA THR A 31 4.71 30.08 -37.85
C THR A 31 5.63 28.92 -38.23
N GLY A 32 5.55 27.81 -37.54
CA GLY A 32 6.41 26.63 -37.75
C GLY A 32 7.87 26.85 -37.35
N SER A 33 8.16 27.89 -36.58
CA SER A 33 9.52 28.25 -36.13
C SER A 33 9.91 27.63 -34.79
N ILE A 34 9.03 26.83 -34.17
CA ILE A 34 9.28 26.16 -32.88
C ILE A 34 9.99 24.81 -33.06
N ASP A 35 11.03 24.59 -32.30
CA ASP A 35 11.74 23.31 -32.27
C ASP A 35 11.12 22.34 -31.22
N SER A 36 11.67 21.13 -31.11
CA SER A 36 11.17 20.11 -30.17
C SER A 36 11.32 20.53 -28.71
N PHE A 37 12.34 21.30 -28.34
CA PHE A 37 12.53 21.79 -26.99
C PHE A 37 11.58 22.95 -26.69
N GLY A 38 11.29 23.82 -27.66
CA GLY A 38 10.26 24.84 -27.55
C GLY A 38 8.86 24.21 -27.38
N LEU A 39 8.57 23.13 -28.11
CA LEU A 39 7.33 22.35 -27.89
C LEU A 39 7.27 21.75 -26.47
N TYR A 40 8.39 21.24 -25.96
CA TYR A 40 8.47 20.76 -24.58
C TYR A 40 8.16 21.89 -23.58
N LEU A 41 8.79 23.07 -23.74
CA LEU A 41 8.51 24.22 -22.90
C LEU A 41 7.05 24.66 -22.99
N TYR A 42 6.47 24.65 -24.19
CA TYR A 42 5.06 24.96 -24.38
C TYR A 42 4.14 23.97 -23.65
N GLY A 43 4.48 22.68 -23.68
CA GLY A 43 3.78 21.64 -22.89
C GLY A 43 3.81 21.93 -21.39
N LEU A 44 4.97 22.36 -20.84
CA LEU A 44 5.10 22.75 -19.43
C LEU A 44 4.20 23.94 -19.08
N VAL A 45 4.22 25.01 -19.90
CA VAL A 45 3.38 26.22 -19.71
C VAL A 45 1.90 25.84 -19.68
N LEU A 46 1.45 25.00 -20.60
CA LEU A 46 0.05 24.53 -20.65
C LEU A 46 -0.33 23.67 -19.45
N ARG A 47 0.57 22.80 -19.00
CA ARG A 47 0.37 22.00 -17.78
C ARG A 47 0.19 22.90 -16.56
N ASP A 48 1.07 23.86 -16.37
CA ASP A 48 1.04 24.79 -15.23
C ASP A 48 -0.19 25.70 -15.24
N LYS A 49 -0.77 25.93 -16.42
CA LYS A 49 -2.07 26.59 -16.59
C LYS A 49 -3.28 25.66 -16.35
N GLY A 50 -3.07 24.37 -16.14
CA GLY A 50 -4.14 23.38 -15.97
C GLY A 50 -4.79 22.90 -17.27
N CYS A 51 -4.21 23.20 -18.43
CA CYS A 51 -4.73 22.78 -19.76
C CYS A 51 -4.14 21.41 -20.16
N GLU A 52 -4.40 20.36 -19.34
CA GLU A 52 -3.76 19.04 -19.47
C GLU A 52 -3.96 18.38 -20.85
N GLY A 53 -5.15 18.50 -21.45
CA GLY A 53 -5.44 17.91 -22.75
C GLY A 53 -4.57 18.47 -23.88
N LEU A 54 -4.41 19.79 -23.92
CA LEU A 54 -3.54 20.48 -24.87
C LEU A 54 -2.06 20.21 -24.57
N ALA A 55 -1.67 20.22 -23.30
CA ALA A 55 -0.31 19.91 -22.87
C ALA A 55 0.12 18.52 -23.37
N ARG A 56 -0.73 17.50 -23.23
CA ARG A 56 -0.47 16.15 -23.75
C ARG A 56 -0.24 16.15 -25.26
N THR A 57 -1.10 16.82 -26.01
CA THR A 57 -0.97 16.88 -27.47
C THR A 57 0.36 17.50 -27.90
N ILE A 58 0.76 18.59 -27.25
CA ILE A 58 2.01 19.30 -27.55
C ILE A 58 3.24 18.46 -27.13
N LEU A 59 3.18 17.81 -25.97
CA LEU A 59 4.27 16.92 -25.52
C LEU A 59 4.41 15.70 -26.44
N VAL A 60 3.31 15.11 -26.94
CA VAL A 60 3.36 14.03 -27.96
C VAL A 60 4.02 14.53 -29.23
N GLU A 61 3.75 15.73 -29.67
CA GLU A 61 4.41 16.36 -30.83
C GLU A 61 5.92 16.54 -30.57
N SER A 62 6.31 16.99 -29.38
CA SER A 62 7.71 17.14 -28.95
C SER A 62 8.47 15.80 -28.97
N VAL A 63 7.94 14.75 -28.30
CA VAL A 63 8.62 13.44 -28.23
C VAL A 63 8.66 12.73 -29.59
N ASN A 64 7.67 12.96 -30.46
CA ASN A 64 7.65 12.42 -31.82
C ASN A 64 8.64 13.12 -32.75
N SER A 65 8.96 14.41 -32.49
CA SER A 65 9.96 15.15 -33.26
C SER A 65 11.38 14.87 -32.78
N TYR A 66 11.60 14.74 -31.47
CA TYR A 66 12.89 14.42 -30.87
C TYR A 66 12.77 13.44 -29.70
N PRO A 67 12.80 12.13 -29.96
CA PRO A 67 12.56 11.09 -28.94
C PRO A 67 13.61 11.03 -27.82
N TRP A 68 14.76 11.63 -27.97
CA TRP A 68 15.85 11.58 -27.01
C TRP A 68 15.66 12.47 -25.77
N ASN A 69 14.68 13.38 -25.81
CA ASN A 69 14.37 14.26 -24.69
C ASN A 69 13.56 13.50 -23.62
N TRP A 70 14.25 12.84 -22.67
CA TRP A 70 13.58 12.11 -21.58
C TRP A 70 12.70 13.01 -20.71
N SER A 71 13.08 14.28 -20.51
CA SER A 71 12.26 15.23 -19.74
C SER A 71 10.86 15.40 -20.33
N ALA A 72 10.73 15.43 -21.66
CA ALA A 72 9.43 15.53 -22.32
C ALA A 72 8.59 14.25 -22.10
N TRP A 73 9.22 13.07 -22.09
CA TRP A 73 8.56 11.82 -21.76
C TRP A 73 8.09 11.78 -20.30
N SER A 74 8.92 12.22 -19.36
CA SER A 74 8.58 12.28 -17.94
C SER A 74 7.41 13.22 -17.66
N GLU A 75 7.36 14.36 -18.33
CA GLU A 75 6.22 15.27 -18.21
C GLU A 75 4.94 14.69 -18.84
N LEU A 76 5.07 14.02 -19.98
CA LEU A 76 3.94 13.31 -20.59
C LEU A 76 3.41 12.21 -19.68
N GLN A 77 4.31 11.48 -19.00
CA GLN A 77 3.97 10.45 -18.00
C GLN A 77 3.11 11.02 -16.88
N SER A 78 3.50 12.16 -16.31
CA SER A 78 2.76 12.83 -15.23
C SER A 78 1.31 13.17 -15.60
N LEU A 79 1.04 13.38 -16.89
CA LEU A 79 -0.28 13.69 -17.45
C LEU A 79 -1.08 12.43 -17.86
N CYS A 80 -0.47 11.25 -17.86
CA CYS A 80 -1.14 9.99 -18.16
C CYS A 80 -1.77 9.41 -16.90
N THR A 81 -3.07 9.63 -16.71
CA THR A 81 -3.80 9.27 -15.49
C THR A 81 -4.48 7.91 -15.55
N SER A 82 -4.65 7.35 -16.76
CA SER A 82 -5.31 6.07 -16.98
C SER A 82 -4.72 5.34 -18.19
N SER A 83 -4.93 4.02 -18.24
CA SER A 83 -4.54 3.18 -19.38
C SER A 83 -5.20 3.61 -20.68
N ASP A 84 -6.46 4.09 -20.62
CA ASP A 84 -7.18 4.56 -21.81
C ASP A 84 -6.52 5.79 -22.44
N ILE A 85 -6.07 6.72 -21.61
CA ILE A 85 -5.34 7.90 -22.08
C ILE A 85 -4.02 7.47 -22.73
N LEU A 86 -3.31 6.51 -22.11
CA LEU A 86 -2.03 6.01 -22.62
C LEU A 86 -2.19 5.32 -23.98
N ASN A 87 -3.23 4.50 -24.14
CA ASN A 87 -3.51 3.76 -25.37
C ASN A 87 -3.93 4.70 -26.52
N ASN A 88 -4.50 5.85 -26.22
CA ASN A 88 -4.93 6.84 -27.21
C ASN A 88 -3.79 7.77 -27.68
N LEU A 89 -2.57 7.66 -27.12
CA LEU A 89 -1.44 8.47 -27.52
C LEU A 89 -0.86 7.98 -28.87
N ASN A 90 -0.80 8.87 -29.84
CA ASN A 90 -0.18 8.57 -31.14
C ASN A 90 1.35 8.73 -31.07
N LEU A 91 2.04 7.73 -30.55
CA LEU A 91 3.50 7.73 -30.38
C LEU A 91 4.18 6.97 -31.50
N LYS A 92 5.21 7.58 -32.12
CA LYS A 92 6.05 6.91 -33.13
C LYS A 92 6.80 5.73 -32.53
N ASN A 93 7.10 4.75 -33.36
CA ASN A 93 7.85 3.58 -32.94
C ASN A 93 9.32 3.92 -32.72
N HIS A 94 9.75 3.89 -31.46
CA HIS A 94 11.11 4.14 -31.01
C HIS A 94 11.34 3.43 -29.68
N TRP A 95 12.55 2.93 -29.41
CA TRP A 95 12.83 2.23 -28.17
C TRP A 95 12.61 3.09 -26.88
N MET A 96 12.75 4.42 -26.95
CA MET A 96 12.38 5.32 -25.84
C MET A 96 10.91 5.23 -25.47
N LYS A 97 10.02 4.92 -26.43
CA LYS A 97 8.61 4.66 -26.16
C LYS A 97 8.43 3.47 -25.21
N ASP A 98 9.26 2.40 -25.35
CA ASP A 98 9.15 1.23 -24.48
C ASP A 98 9.59 1.56 -23.05
N PHE A 99 10.62 2.40 -22.85
CA PHE A 99 10.97 2.93 -21.53
C PHE A 99 9.85 3.75 -20.92
N PHE A 100 9.26 4.65 -21.71
CA PHE A 100 8.14 5.47 -21.28
C PHE A 100 6.93 4.60 -20.89
N LEU A 101 6.55 3.63 -21.72
CA LEU A 101 5.42 2.75 -21.43
C LEU A 101 5.68 1.91 -20.17
N ALA A 102 6.87 1.33 -20.03
CA ALA A 102 7.23 0.54 -18.84
C ALA A 102 7.15 1.37 -17.56
N SER A 103 7.71 2.59 -17.58
CA SER A 103 7.64 3.52 -16.44
C SER A 103 6.21 3.96 -16.14
N THR A 104 5.40 4.25 -17.18
CA THR A 104 4.00 4.65 -17.00
C THR A 104 3.14 3.51 -16.47
N TYR A 105 3.31 2.28 -16.95
CA TYR A 105 2.62 1.11 -16.41
C TYR A 105 2.95 0.88 -14.94
N LEU A 106 4.21 1.08 -14.53
CA LEU A 106 4.60 0.98 -13.12
C LEU A 106 3.87 2.03 -12.24
N GLU A 107 3.75 3.28 -12.72
CA GLU A 107 2.98 4.32 -12.01
C GLU A 107 1.48 4.00 -11.96
N LEU A 108 0.93 3.42 -13.01
CA LEU A 108 -0.47 3.01 -13.09
C LEU A 108 -0.78 1.71 -12.35
N LYS A 109 0.23 1.11 -11.67
CA LYS A 109 0.11 -0.16 -10.93
C LYS A 109 -0.20 -1.39 -11.79
N MET A 110 0.09 -1.31 -13.09
CA MET A 110 0.02 -2.42 -14.04
C MET A 110 1.37 -3.14 -14.06
N HIS A 111 1.61 -3.93 -13.00
CA HIS A 111 2.95 -4.46 -12.73
C HIS A 111 3.39 -5.52 -13.75
N GLU A 112 2.48 -6.39 -14.18
CA GLU A 112 2.77 -7.45 -15.16
C GLU A 112 3.19 -6.86 -16.51
N GLU A 113 2.45 -5.86 -17.00
CA GLU A 113 2.76 -5.18 -18.26
C GLU A 113 4.06 -4.38 -18.17
N ALA A 114 4.32 -3.77 -17.00
CA ALA A 114 5.58 -3.06 -16.76
C ALA A 114 6.78 -4.02 -16.78
N LEU A 115 6.65 -5.18 -16.11
CA LEU A 115 7.68 -6.21 -16.06
C LEU A 115 8.01 -6.74 -17.46
N GLU A 116 6.99 -7.15 -18.23
CA GLU A 116 7.16 -7.63 -19.60
C GLU A 116 7.93 -6.63 -20.49
N ARG A 117 7.63 -5.33 -20.33
CA ARG A 117 8.33 -4.28 -21.08
C ARG A 117 9.79 -4.13 -20.66
N TYR A 118 10.07 -4.12 -19.34
CA TYR A 118 11.44 -4.03 -18.86
C TYR A 118 12.26 -5.25 -19.22
N GLU A 119 11.71 -6.45 -19.21
CA GLU A 119 12.38 -7.68 -19.67
C GLU A 119 12.73 -7.64 -21.14
N ARG A 120 11.83 -7.16 -22.00
CA ARG A 120 12.14 -6.92 -23.42
C ARG A 120 13.28 -5.92 -23.61
N LEU A 121 13.27 -4.83 -22.83
CA LEU A 121 14.36 -3.84 -22.84
C LEU A 121 15.68 -4.43 -22.34
N MET A 122 15.64 -5.31 -21.34
CA MET A 122 16.81 -6.03 -20.85
C MET A 122 17.42 -6.93 -21.94
N GLY A 123 16.61 -7.53 -22.81
CA GLY A 123 17.07 -8.30 -23.96
C GLY A 123 17.94 -7.48 -24.93
N VAL A 124 17.67 -6.17 -25.05
CA VAL A 124 18.42 -5.23 -25.89
C VAL A 124 19.59 -4.59 -25.13
N PHE A 125 19.36 -4.17 -23.88
CA PHE A 125 20.30 -3.44 -23.04
C PHE A 125 20.77 -4.29 -21.85
N ARG A 126 21.42 -5.41 -22.11
CA ARG A 126 21.76 -6.48 -21.16
C ARG A 126 22.50 -6.04 -19.90
N CYS A 127 23.29 -4.97 -19.96
CA CYS A 127 24.10 -4.50 -18.83
C CYS A 127 23.59 -3.19 -18.23
N SER A 128 22.33 -2.85 -18.45
CA SER A 128 21.75 -1.60 -17.94
C SER A 128 21.35 -1.75 -16.47
N GLY A 129 22.14 -1.18 -15.56
CA GLY A 129 21.78 -1.12 -14.14
C GLY A 129 20.50 -0.33 -13.85
N TYR A 130 20.09 0.58 -14.76
CA TYR A 130 18.79 1.25 -14.64
C TYR A 130 17.63 0.27 -14.82
N ILE A 131 17.67 -0.58 -15.87
CA ILE A 131 16.59 -1.56 -16.14
C ILE A 131 16.51 -2.58 -15.01
N GLN A 132 17.64 -3.08 -14.53
CA GLN A 132 17.70 -3.99 -13.37
C GLN A 132 17.04 -3.37 -12.13
N ALA A 133 17.37 -2.12 -11.82
CA ALA A 133 16.75 -1.41 -10.70
C ALA A 133 15.24 -1.21 -10.87
N GLN A 134 14.77 -0.98 -12.10
CA GLN A 134 13.33 -0.87 -12.37
C GLN A 134 12.63 -2.23 -12.25
N ILE A 135 13.22 -3.32 -12.74
CA ILE A 135 12.69 -4.67 -12.54
C ILE A 135 12.58 -5.00 -11.05
N ALA A 136 13.64 -4.73 -10.27
CA ALA A 136 13.59 -4.91 -8.82
C ALA A 136 12.49 -4.06 -8.15
N THR A 137 12.26 -2.84 -8.66
CA THR A 137 11.17 -1.97 -8.18
C THR A 137 9.78 -2.56 -8.50
N VAL A 138 9.62 -3.16 -9.68
CA VAL A 138 8.37 -3.85 -10.05
C VAL A 138 8.15 -5.06 -9.14
N GLN A 139 9.15 -5.91 -8.94
CA GLN A 139 9.07 -7.08 -8.05
C GLN A 139 8.73 -6.67 -6.60
N TYR A 140 9.39 -5.63 -6.09
CA TYR A 140 9.04 -5.06 -4.79
C TYR A 140 7.57 -4.60 -4.73
N SER A 141 7.06 -4.01 -5.80
CA SER A 141 5.66 -3.56 -5.89
C SER A 141 4.66 -4.71 -5.98
N MET A 142 5.07 -5.85 -6.55
CA MET A 142 4.31 -7.11 -6.60
C MET A 142 4.38 -7.90 -5.29
N ARG A 143 5.17 -7.43 -4.32
CA ARG A 143 5.46 -8.08 -3.04
C ARG A 143 6.33 -9.34 -3.13
N ASP A 144 7.02 -9.51 -4.23
CA ASP A 144 8.09 -10.51 -4.34
C ASP A 144 9.39 -9.92 -3.81
N LEU A 145 9.51 -9.96 -2.47
CA LEU A 145 10.62 -9.31 -1.76
C LEU A 145 11.93 -10.05 -1.96
N ASP A 146 11.89 -11.37 -2.12
CA ASP A 146 13.10 -12.19 -2.21
C ASP A 146 13.79 -12.01 -3.57
N GLU A 147 13.00 -12.01 -4.65
CA GLU A 147 13.53 -11.77 -5.99
C GLU A 147 14.03 -10.33 -6.16
N ALA A 148 13.28 -9.36 -5.63
CA ALA A 148 13.72 -7.97 -5.62
C ALA A 148 15.04 -7.78 -4.86
N GLU A 149 15.23 -8.44 -3.71
CA GLU A 149 16.47 -8.39 -2.93
C GLU A 149 17.65 -8.95 -3.71
N MET A 150 17.48 -10.12 -4.34
CA MET A 150 18.54 -10.74 -5.17
C MET A 150 19.01 -9.79 -6.28
N ILE A 151 18.08 -9.13 -6.97
CA ILE A 151 18.41 -8.20 -8.05
C ILE A 151 19.16 -6.97 -7.51
N PHE A 152 18.73 -6.39 -6.38
CA PHE A 152 19.41 -5.26 -5.77
C PHE A 152 20.80 -5.63 -5.25
N GLU A 153 20.99 -6.82 -4.68
CA GLU A 153 22.32 -7.32 -4.28
C GLU A 153 23.26 -7.47 -5.46
N GLU A 154 22.79 -8.06 -6.56
CA GLU A 154 23.60 -8.21 -7.77
C GLU A 154 23.96 -6.84 -8.36
N LEU A 155 23.02 -5.89 -8.34
CA LEU A 155 23.26 -4.52 -8.76
C LEU A 155 24.36 -3.85 -7.91
N LEU A 156 24.38 -4.10 -6.61
CA LEU A 156 25.39 -3.58 -5.71
C LEU A 156 26.74 -4.30 -5.81
N ARG A 157 26.78 -5.53 -6.34
CA ARG A 157 28.04 -6.21 -6.67
C ARG A 157 28.67 -5.60 -7.92
N THR A 158 27.85 -5.26 -8.91
CA THR A 158 28.33 -4.66 -10.18
C THR A 158 28.67 -3.18 -10.02
N ASP A 159 27.88 -2.42 -9.26
CA ASP A 159 28.09 -1.00 -8.96
C ASP A 159 27.98 -0.73 -7.45
N PRO A 160 29.11 -0.88 -6.71
CA PRO A 160 29.15 -0.69 -5.25
C PRO A 160 28.84 0.74 -4.77
N PHE A 161 28.98 1.74 -5.64
CA PHE A 161 28.80 3.16 -5.28
C PHE A 161 27.45 3.71 -5.73
N ARG A 162 26.56 2.84 -6.21
CA ARG A 162 25.24 3.22 -6.65
C ARG A 162 24.40 3.75 -5.50
N VAL A 163 23.76 4.90 -5.72
CA VAL A 163 22.79 5.50 -4.79
C VAL A 163 21.39 5.53 -5.41
N ASP A 164 21.29 5.58 -6.75
CA ASP A 164 20.02 5.63 -7.46
C ASP A 164 19.20 4.36 -7.23
N SER A 165 17.93 4.54 -6.83
CA SER A 165 16.97 3.48 -6.46
C SER A 165 17.32 2.66 -5.21
N MET A 166 18.38 3.04 -4.46
CA MET A 166 18.73 2.37 -3.21
C MET A 166 17.79 2.75 -2.06
N ASP A 167 17.06 3.83 -2.16
CA ASP A 167 15.95 4.16 -1.27
C ASP A 167 14.84 3.11 -1.31
N ILE A 168 14.51 2.57 -2.49
CA ILE A 168 13.55 1.47 -2.66
C ILE A 168 14.10 0.19 -2.02
N TYR A 169 15.38 -0.11 -2.25
CA TYR A 169 16.04 -1.23 -1.58
C TYR A 169 16.04 -1.08 -0.06
N SER A 170 16.24 0.13 0.46
CA SER A 170 16.15 0.37 1.90
C SER A 170 14.74 0.15 2.45
N ASN A 171 13.68 0.48 1.69
CA ASN A 171 12.30 0.20 2.07
C ASN A 171 12.01 -1.31 2.08
N LEU A 172 12.60 -2.07 1.14
CA LEU A 172 12.53 -3.53 1.12
C LEU A 172 13.20 -4.14 2.35
N LEU A 173 14.43 -3.73 2.66
CA LEU A 173 15.16 -4.19 3.84
C LEU A 173 14.46 -3.83 5.15
N TYR A 174 13.81 -2.67 5.19
CA TYR A 174 12.97 -2.26 6.30
C TYR A 174 11.75 -3.19 6.46
N ALA A 175 11.07 -3.52 5.37
CA ALA A 175 9.93 -4.44 5.38
C ALA A 175 10.31 -5.88 5.79
N LYS A 176 11.54 -6.30 5.50
CA LYS A 176 12.12 -7.59 5.93
C LYS A 176 12.76 -7.53 7.33
N GLU A 177 12.72 -6.37 8.00
CA GLU A 177 13.34 -6.13 9.30
C GLU A 177 14.85 -6.47 9.35
N SER A 178 15.53 -6.42 8.21
CA SER A 178 16.95 -6.76 8.06
C SER A 178 17.87 -5.64 8.51
N LEU A 179 18.00 -5.45 9.84
CA LEU A 179 18.78 -4.37 10.43
C LEU A 179 20.26 -4.39 9.99
N THR A 180 20.87 -5.56 9.87
CA THR A 180 22.28 -5.72 9.49
C THR A 180 22.55 -5.24 8.07
N ALA A 181 21.75 -5.68 7.10
CA ALA A 181 21.87 -5.27 5.70
C ALA A 181 21.58 -3.78 5.53
N LEU A 182 20.54 -3.26 6.21
CA LEU A 182 20.19 -1.85 6.17
C LEU A 182 21.27 -0.96 6.81
N SER A 183 21.91 -1.42 7.91
CA SER A 183 23.03 -0.72 8.53
C SER A 183 24.23 -0.62 7.57
N PHE A 184 24.55 -1.72 6.88
CA PHE A 184 25.64 -1.74 5.90
C PHE A 184 25.35 -0.79 4.73
N LEU A 185 24.13 -0.82 4.19
CA LEU A 185 23.70 0.07 3.12
C LEU A 185 23.79 1.55 3.56
N ALA A 186 23.27 1.88 4.74
CA ALA A 186 23.28 3.24 5.28
C ALA A 186 24.71 3.79 5.45
N HIS A 187 25.64 2.99 5.97
CA HIS A 187 27.03 3.39 6.12
C HIS A 187 27.72 3.61 4.77
N ARG A 188 27.49 2.71 3.82
CA ARG A 188 28.08 2.82 2.49
C ARG A 188 27.59 4.06 1.75
N VAL A 189 26.29 4.33 1.76
CA VAL A 189 25.70 5.50 1.12
C VAL A 189 26.16 6.79 1.79
N PHE A 190 26.31 6.78 3.12
CA PHE A 190 26.86 7.94 3.85
C PHE A 190 28.29 8.29 3.41
N LEU A 191 29.13 7.27 3.12
CA LEU A 191 30.48 7.48 2.64
C LEU A 191 30.55 7.90 1.17
N THR A 192 29.59 7.43 0.36
CA THR A 192 29.54 7.72 -1.08
C THR A 192 29.02 9.13 -1.35
N ASP A 193 27.81 9.45 -0.93
CA ASP A 193 27.20 10.76 -1.08
C ASP A 193 26.10 11.00 -0.03
N LYS A 194 26.45 11.71 1.02
CA LYS A 194 25.54 12.03 2.14
C LYS A 194 24.59 13.21 1.87
N TYR A 195 24.74 13.88 0.72
CA TYR A 195 23.97 15.09 0.40
C TYR A 195 22.86 14.83 -0.63
N ARG A 196 22.60 13.58 -0.97
CA ARG A 196 21.44 13.21 -1.79
C ARG A 196 20.20 12.95 -0.92
N PRO A 197 18.99 13.29 -1.41
CA PRO A 197 17.76 13.00 -0.69
C PRO A 197 17.54 11.50 -0.47
N GLU A 198 17.90 10.64 -1.45
CA GLU A 198 17.83 9.19 -1.35
C GLU A 198 18.71 8.67 -0.20
N SER A 199 19.94 9.16 -0.10
CA SER A 199 20.88 8.82 0.97
C SER A 199 20.35 9.17 2.35
N CYS A 200 19.74 10.35 2.47
CA CYS A 200 19.11 10.76 3.72
C CYS A 200 17.94 9.85 4.10
N CYS A 201 17.15 9.39 3.13
CA CYS A 201 16.04 8.46 3.38
C CYS A 201 16.53 7.08 3.81
N ILE A 202 17.58 6.56 3.20
CA ILE A 202 18.18 5.27 3.59
C ILE A 202 18.67 5.32 5.04
N ILE A 203 19.35 6.41 5.42
CA ILE A 203 19.84 6.59 6.79
C ILE A 203 18.67 6.78 7.76
N ALA A 204 17.60 7.47 7.36
CA ALA A 204 16.40 7.63 8.15
C ALA A 204 15.73 6.27 8.41
N ASN A 205 15.56 5.43 7.38
CA ASN A 205 15.01 4.08 7.51
C ASN A 205 15.85 3.22 8.48
N TYR A 206 17.18 3.34 8.44
CA TYR A 206 18.05 2.65 9.40
C TYR A 206 17.79 3.10 10.84
N TYR A 207 17.67 4.41 11.10
CA TYR A 207 17.36 4.90 12.45
C TYR A 207 15.94 4.54 12.89
N SER A 208 14.99 4.50 11.97
CA SER A 208 13.62 4.04 12.22
C SER A 208 13.60 2.59 12.69
N LEU A 209 14.22 1.68 11.95
CA LEU A 209 14.29 0.26 12.31
C LEU A 209 15.03 0.02 13.65
N LYS A 210 15.94 0.94 14.02
CA LYS A 210 16.61 0.92 15.32
C LYS A 210 15.76 1.49 16.47
N GLY A 211 14.55 1.95 16.21
CA GLY A 211 13.67 2.61 17.19
C GLY A 211 14.09 4.03 17.57
N GLN A 212 14.98 4.67 16.80
CA GLN A 212 15.43 6.05 17.04
C GLN A 212 14.65 7.03 16.14
N HIS A 213 13.33 7.11 16.36
CA HIS A 213 12.38 7.84 15.53
C HIS A 213 12.70 9.35 15.43
N GLU A 214 13.19 9.98 16.49
CA GLU A 214 13.60 11.40 16.45
C GLU A 214 14.74 11.65 15.46
N LYS A 215 15.73 10.75 15.42
CA LYS A 215 16.84 10.87 14.46
C LYS A 215 16.37 10.56 13.03
N SER A 216 15.46 9.60 12.87
CA SER A 216 14.83 9.29 11.58
C SER A 216 14.16 10.54 11.02
N VAL A 217 13.34 11.23 11.82
CA VAL A 217 12.68 12.48 11.43
C VAL A 217 13.68 13.55 11.00
N LEU A 218 14.80 13.73 11.73
CA LEU A 218 15.83 14.70 11.35
C LEU A 218 16.43 14.42 9.97
N TYR A 219 16.67 13.14 9.64
CA TYR A 219 17.19 12.78 8.33
C TYR A 219 16.13 12.92 7.21
N PHE A 220 14.86 12.62 7.46
CA PHE A 220 13.79 12.91 6.51
C PHE A 220 13.62 14.42 6.28
N GLN A 221 13.68 15.24 7.33
CA GLN A 221 13.68 16.70 7.19
C GLN A 221 14.87 17.19 6.35
N ARG A 222 16.04 16.56 6.51
CA ARG A 222 17.22 16.87 5.70
C ARG A 222 17.00 16.49 4.22
N ALA A 223 16.43 15.33 3.94
CA ALA A 223 16.04 14.93 2.58
C ALA A 223 15.11 15.96 1.95
N LEU A 224 14.12 16.45 2.70
CA LEU A 224 13.16 17.46 2.25
C LEU A 224 13.74 18.87 2.08
N LYS A 225 14.81 19.21 2.79
CA LYS A 225 15.58 20.46 2.52
C LYS A 225 16.33 20.38 1.21
N LEU A 226 16.81 19.17 0.83
CA LEU A 226 17.51 18.95 -0.44
C LEU A 226 16.53 18.85 -1.61
N ASN A 227 15.42 18.16 -1.44
CA ASN A 227 14.34 18.05 -2.42
C ASN A 227 12.96 18.12 -1.74
N ARG A 228 12.33 19.29 -1.79
CA ARG A 228 11.02 19.54 -1.16
C ARG A 228 9.88 18.71 -1.76
N LYS A 229 10.03 18.23 -3.00
CA LYS A 229 9.05 17.41 -3.71
C LYS A 229 9.28 15.90 -3.55
N TYR A 230 10.21 15.49 -2.69
CA TYR A 230 10.53 14.08 -2.49
C TYR A 230 9.43 13.38 -1.69
N LEU A 231 8.51 12.76 -2.42
CA LEU A 231 7.27 12.16 -1.88
C LEU A 231 7.53 11.14 -0.78
N SER A 232 8.47 10.19 -1.00
CA SER A 232 8.75 9.13 -0.05
C SER A 232 9.14 9.64 1.33
N ALA A 233 9.91 10.75 1.40
CA ALA A 233 10.31 11.34 2.67
C ALA A 233 9.13 11.94 3.44
N TRP A 234 8.16 12.55 2.77
CA TRP A 234 6.97 13.06 3.45
C TRP A 234 6.12 11.94 4.04
N THR A 235 5.88 10.87 3.26
CA THR A 235 5.07 9.73 3.69
C THR A 235 5.73 8.99 4.86
N LEU A 236 7.04 8.68 4.74
CA LEU A 236 7.79 7.98 5.79
C LEU A 236 7.95 8.84 7.05
N MET A 237 8.19 10.15 6.92
CA MET A 237 8.23 11.06 8.05
C MET A 237 6.88 11.12 8.78
N GLY A 238 5.76 11.00 8.05
CA GLY A 238 4.43 10.87 8.64
C GLY A 238 4.34 9.63 9.53
N HIS A 239 4.84 8.48 9.10
CA HIS A 239 4.87 7.26 9.91
C HIS A 239 5.71 7.45 11.18
N GLU A 240 6.89 8.10 11.08
CA GLU A 240 7.74 8.37 12.24
C GLU A 240 7.05 9.28 13.27
N TYR A 241 6.29 10.29 12.81
CA TYR A 241 5.52 11.13 13.71
C TYR A 241 4.36 10.39 14.40
N VAL A 242 3.78 9.38 13.74
CA VAL A 242 2.78 8.50 14.38
C VAL A 242 3.42 7.72 15.53
N GLU A 243 4.60 7.11 15.29
CA GLU A 243 5.34 6.38 16.32
C GLU A 243 5.73 7.30 17.51
N LEU A 244 6.09 8.53 17.23
CA LEU A 244 6.36 9.57 18.25
C LEU A 244 5.09 10.14 18.92
N LYS A 245 3.90 9.65 18.53
CA LYS A 245 2.59 10.15 19.00
C LYS A 245 2.37 11.65 18.75
N ASN A 246 3.06 12.20 17.75
CA ASN A 246 2.91 13.59 17.34
C ASN A 246 1.91 13.69 16.17
N THR A 247 0.63 13.55 16.52
CA THR A 247 -0.49 13.55 15.57
C THR A 247 -0.57 14.78 14.67
N PRO A 248 -0.40 16.03 15.17
CA PRO A 248 -0.47 17.21 14.30
C PRO A 248 0.62 17.21 13.22
N ALA A 249 1.85 16.86 13.58
CA ALA A 249 2.96 16.82 12.63
C ALA A 249 2.80 15.69 11.60
N ALA A 250 2.24 14.55 12.01
CA ALA A 250 1.95 13.44 11.12
C ALA A 250 0.89 13.83 10.07
N ILE A 251 -0.21 14.47 10.50
CA ILE A 251 -1.26 14.98 9.59
C ILE A 251 -0.65 15.94 8.57
N ASP A 252 0.19 16.87 9.00
CA ASP A 252 0.84 17.85 8.12
C ASP A 252 1.75 17.17 7.11
N ALA A 253 2.55 16.18 7.52
CA ALA A 253 3.43 15.43 6.65
C ALA A 253 2.65 14.66 5.57
N TYR A 254 1.60 13.93 5.95
CA TYR A 254 0.78 13.19 4.98
C TYR A 254 -0.01 14.12 4.04
N ARG A 255 -0.52 15.25 4.54
CA ARG A 255 -1.19 16.25 3.68
C ARG A 255 -0.25 16.78 2.63
N ARG A 256 1.00 17.09 3.00
CA ARG A 256 2.04 17.49 2.04
C ARG A 256 2.36 16.39 1.02
N ALA A 257 2.40 15.13 1.46
CA ALA A 257 2.56 14.00 0.54
C ALA A 257 1.42 13.93 -0.49
N VAL A 258 0.17 14.10 -0.05
CA VAL A 258 -1.02 14.13 -0.91
C VAL A 258 -0.99 15.33 -1.87
N ASP A 259 -0.55 16.51 -1.43
CA ASP A 259 -0.43 17.71 -2.27
C ASP A 259 0.59 17.50 -3.41
N ILE A 260 1.68 16.74 -3.14
CA ILE A 260 2.71 16.44 -4.14
C ILE A 260 2.20 15.38 -5.12
N ASN A 261 1.64 14.29 -4.61
CA ASN A 261 1.07 13.22 -5.43
C ASN A 261 -0.27 12.73 -4.85
N PRO A 262 -1.40 13.20 -5.38
CA PRO A 262 -2.73 12.77 -4.95
C PRO A 262 -3.03 11.28 -5.19
N ARG A 263 -2.16 10.58 -5.96
CA ARG A 263 -2.32 9.14 -6.29
C ARG A 263 -1.54 8.22 -5.35
N ASP A 264 -0.79 8.75 -4.39
CA ASP A 264 -0.14 7.91 -3.38
C ASP A 264 -1.16 7.48 -2.33
N PHE A 265 -1.66 6.25 -2.48
CA PHE A 265 -2.63 5.66 -1.55
C PHE A 265 -2.11 5.59 -0.12
N ARG A 266 -0.77 5.47 0.08
CA ARG A 266 -0.14 5.33 1.40
C ARG A 266 -0.35 6.57 2.27
N ALA A 267 -0.25 7.76 1.66
CA ALA A 267 -0.48 9.01 2.37
C ALA A 267 -1.97 9.17 2.76
N TRP A 268 -2.89 8.80 1.88
CA TRP A 268 -4.32 8.76 2.20
C TRP A 268 -4.65 7.76 3.29
N TYR A 269 -4.05 6.57 3.23
CA TYR A 269 -4.19 5.54 4.26
C TYR A 269 -3.68 6.02 5.62
N GLY A 270 -2.49 6.64 5.66
CA GLY A 270 -1.91 7.20 6.89
C GLY A 270 -2.80 8.28 7.53
N LEU A 271 -3.41 9.15 6.71
CA LEU A 271 -4.41 10.10 7.21
C LEU A 271 -5.61 9.38 7.82
N GLY A 272 -6.13 8.34 7.16
CA GLY A 272 -7.22 7.52 7.69
C GLY A 272 -6.89 6.92 9.05
N GLN A 273 -5.72 6.29 9.18
CA GLN A 273 -5.26 5.69 10.43
C GLN A 273 -5.16 6.71 11.58
N ILE A 274 -4.65 7.91 11.30
CA ILE A 274 -4.56 8.94 12.34
C ILE A 274 -5.94 9.37 12.81
N TYR A 275 -6.89 9.61 11.91
CA TYR A 275 -8.24 10.00 12.31
C TYR A 275 -8.98 8.86 13.02
N GLU A 276 -8.71 7.61 12.68
CA GLU A 276 -9.19 6.44 13.41
C GLU A 276 -8.63 6.41 14.85
N MET A 277 -7.31 6.58 15.02
CA MET A 277 -6.66 6.67 16.34
C MET A 277 -7.17 7.84 17.19
N MET A 278 -7.62 8.91 16.55
CA MET A 278 -8.26 10.07 17.23
C MET A 278 -9.73 9.81 17.60
N GLY A 279 -10.29 8.65 17.29
CA GLY A 279 -11.71 8.34 17.50
C GLY A 279 -12.64 9.12 16.58
N MET A 280 -12.19 9.50 15.38
CA MET A 280 -12.96 10.26 14.40
C MET A 280 -13.28 9.39 13.16
N PRO A 281 -14.12 8.36 13.27
CA PRO A 281 -14.30 7.35 12.21
C PRO A 281 -14.90 7.91 10.91
N PHE A 282 -15.69 8.98 10.96
CA PHE A 282 -16.21 9.62 9.75
C PHE A 282 -15.12 10.22 8.87
N TYR A 283 -14.13 10.88 9.49
CA TYR A 283 -12.97 11.39 8.76
C TYR A 283 -12.07 10.26 8.29
N ALA A 284 -11.84 9.24 9.12
CA ALA A 284 -11.08 8.07 8.76
C ALA A 284 -11.66 7.38 7.52
N LEU A 285 -12.97 7.14 7.49
CA LEU A 285 -13.69 6.56 6.34
C LEU A 285 -13.50 7.38 5.06
N TYR A 286 -13.59 8.70 5.14
CA TYR A 286 -13.36 9.56 3.98
C TYR A 286 -11.98 9.32 3.35
N TYR A 287 -10.93 9.26 4.18
CA TYR A 287 -9.57 9.06 3.73
C TYR A 287 -9.33 7.62 3.25
N PHE A 288 -9.87 6.63 3.94
CA PHE A 288 -9.79 5.23 3.50
C PHE A 288 -10.55 4.98 2.19
N GLN A 289 -11.69 5.61 1.97
CA GLN A 289 -12.39 5.57 0.69
C GLN A 289 -11.56 6.14 -0.46
N LYS A 290 -10.86 7.26 -0.23
CA LYS A 290 -9.93 7.81 -1.22
C LYS A 290 -8.79 6.85 -1.53
N SER A 291 -8.22 6.22 -0.50
CA SER A 291 -7.17 5.22 -0.65
C SER A 291 -7.67 3.96 -1.39
N SER A 292 -8.85 3.44 -1.05
CA SER A 292 -9.43 2.25 -1.69
C SER A 292 -9.82 2.48 -3.16
N TYR A 293 -10.16 3.71 -3.53
CA TYR A 293 -10.36 4.07 -4.94
C TYR A 293 -9.07 3.96 -5.75
N LEU A 294 -7.93 4.32 -5.14
CA LEU A 294 -6.62 4.25 -5.78
C LEU A 294 -6.07 2.82 -5.83
N GLN A 295 -6.40 2.00 -4.84
CA GLN A 295 -5.95 0.61 -4.76
C GLN A 295 -7.07 -0.32 -4.26
N PRO A 296 -8.00 -0.70 -5.14
CA PRO A 296 -9.19 -1.46 -4.76
C PRO A 296 -8.92 -2.91 -4.32
N ASN A 297 -7.76 -3.47 -4.69
CA ASN A 297 -7.40 -4.87 -4.40
C ASN A 297 -6.57 -5.03 -3.10
N ASP A 298 -6.32 -3.96 -2.35
CA ASP A 298 -5.60 -4.06 -1.08
C ASP A 298 -6.59 -4.39 0.06
N ALA A 299 -6.50 -5.62 0.58
CA ALA A 299 -7.36 -6.11 1.66
C ALA A 299 -7.31 -5.25 2.93
N ARG A 300 -6.13 -4.69 3.26
CA ARG A 300 -5.94 -3.85 4.46
C ARG A 300 -6.83 -2.62 4.48
N LEU A 301 -7.06 -2.01 3.30
CA LEU A 301 -7.93 -0.84 3.19
C LEU A 301 -9.38 -1.18 3.52
N TRP A 302 -9.86 -2.33 3.03
CA TRP A 302 -11.21 -2.80 3.29
C TRP A 302 -11.39 -3.23 4.75
N ILE A 303 -10.37 -3.83 5.36
CA ILE A 303 -10.36 -4.19 6.79
C ILE A 303 -10.44 -2.91 7.64
N ALA A 304 -9.62 -1.90 7.38
CA ALA A 304 -9.63 -0.64 8.12
C ALA A 304 -10.99 0.10 7.98
N MET A 305 -11.57 0.10 6.78
CA MET A 305 -12.92 0.65 6.60
C MET A 305 -13.97 -0.13 7.39
N ALA A 306 -13.89 -1.46 7.40
CA ALA A 306 -14.82 -2.29 8.15
C ALA A 306 -14.73 -2.03 9.66
N GLN A 307 -13.52 -1.92 10.20
CA GLN A 307 -13.27 -1.57 11.61
C GLN A 307 -13.86 -0.19 11.97
N CYS A 308 -13.72 0.79 11.07
CA CYS A 308 -14.39 2.08 11.25
C CYS A 308 -15.92 1.95 11.28
N TYR A 309 -16.52 1.12 10.41
CA TYR A 309 -17.98 0.89 10.41
C TYR A 309 -18.47 0.15 11.66
N GLU A 310 -17.64 -0.72 12.26
CA GLU A 310 -17.94 -1.41 13.52
C GLU A 310 -17.86 -0.50 14.74
N SER A 311 -17.09 0.59 14.67
CA SER A 311 -16.85 1.48 15.81
C SER A 311 -18.13 2.01 16.42
N ASP A 312 -18.14 2.22 17.74
CA ASP A 312 -19.31 2.65 18.51
C ASP A 312 -20.08 3.86 17.95
N PRO A 313 -19.43 4.90 17.39
CA PRO A 313 -20.16 6.02 16.81
C PRO A 313 -20.98 5.69 15.56
N LEU A 314 -20.61 4.64 14.82
CA LEU A 314 -21.23 4.28 13.54
C LEU A 314 -22.15 3.08 13.64
N GLN A 315 -21.71 1.97 14.24
CA GLN A 315 -22.44 0.70 14.40
C GLN A 315 -23.13 0.20 13.12
N MET A 316 -22.48 0.43 11.96
CA MET A 316 -23.01 0.05 10.65
C MET A 316 -22.54 -1.36 10.26
N ILE A 317 -23.02 -2.37 10.97
CA ILE A 317 -22.56 -3.77 10.86
C ILE A 317 -22.74 -4.33 9.43
N GLU A 318 -23.83 -3.99 8.73
CA GLU A 318 -24.05 -4.47 7.37
C GLU A 318 -22.99 -3.95 6.38
N GLU A 319 -22.56 -2.69 6.53
CA GLU A 319 -21.51 -2.11 5.69
C GLU A 319 -20.14 -2.69 6.04
N ALA A 320 -19.89 -2.96 7.33
CA ALA A 320 -18.68 -3.65 7.78
C ALA A 320 -18.58 -5.05 7.14
N ILE A 321 -19.67 -5.83 7.14
CA ILE A 321 -19.72 -7.15 6.49
C ILE A 321 -19.40 -7.04 4.98
N LYS A 322 -19.94 -6.03 4.28
CA LYS A 322 -19.62 -5.83 2.85
C LYS A 322 -18.13 -5.55 2.63
N CYS A 323 -17.52 -4.75 3.49
CA CYS A 323 -16.11 -4.44 3.43
C CYS A 323 -15.23 -5.68 3.72
N TYR A 324 -15.54 -6.44 4.77
CA TYR A 324 -14.81 -7.68 5.05
C TYR A 324 -14.97 -8.75 3.96
N LYS A 325 -16.17 -8.87 3.33
CA LYS A 325 -16.35 -9.74 2.17
C LYS A 325 -15.46 -9.35 0.99
N ARG A 326 -15.28 -8.05 0.75
CA ARG A 326 -14.34 -7.57 -0.26
C ARG A 326 -12.88 -7.87 0.13
N ALA A 327 -12.51 -7.64 1.40
CA ALA A 327 -11.17 -7.97 1.90
C ALA A 327 -10.86 -9.45 1.76
N ALA A 328 -11.81 -10.34 2.12
CA ALA A 328 -11.64 -11.79 2.00
C ALA A 328 -11.48 -12.27 0.54
N ASN A 329 -12.08 -11.55 -0.42
CA ASN A 329 -11.93 -11.83 -1.86
C ASN A 329 -10.67 -11.21 -2.47
N SER A 330 -10.03 -10.27 -1.76
CA SER A 330 -8.74 -9.70 -2.10
C SER A 330 -7.64 -10.55 -1.45
N ASN A 331 -6.38 -10.28 -1.78
CA ASN A 331 -5.28 -11.03 -1.17
C ASN A 331 -5.07 -10.61 0.31
N ASP A 332 -5.91 -11.13 1.21
CA ASP A 332 -5.79 -10.96 2.67
C ASP A 332 -4.70 -11.89 3.21
N THR A 333 -3.47 -11.39 3.27
CA THR A 333 -2.32 -12.15 3.77
C THR A 333 -2.35 -12.33 5.29
N GLU A 334 -3.06 -11.49 6.02
CA GLU A 334 -3.14 -11.54 7.48
C GLU A 334 -4.29 -12.46 7.96
N GLY A 335 -5.26 -12.76 7.09
CA GLY A 335 -6.41 -13.63 7.38
C GLY A 335 -7.38 -13.06 8.40
N ILE A 336 -7.41 -11.75 8.58
CA ILE A 336 -8.28 -11.08 9.55
C ILE A 336 -9.73 -11.04 9.07
N ALA A 337 -9.93 -10.89 7.75
CA ALA A 337 -11.25 -10.64 7.19
C ALA A 337 -12.26 -11.78 7.41
N LEU A 338 -11.83 -13.03 7.22
CA LEU A 338 -12.71 -14.21 7.39
C LEU A 338 -13.10 -14.38 8.86
N HIS A 339 -12.15 -14.19 9.77
CA HIS A 339 -12.38 -14.30 11.20
C HIS A 339 -13.38 -13.24 11.71
N GLN A 340 -13.19 -11.97 11.29
CA GLN A 340 -14.12 -10.90 11.68
C GLN A 340 -15.51 -11.08 11.04
N LEU A 341 -15.60 -11.56 9.79
CA LEU A 341 -16.87 -11.93 9.18
C LEU A 341 -17.63 -12.96 10.03
N ALA A 342 -16.93 -14.00 10.45
CA ALA A 342 -17.54 -15.04 11.28
C ALA A 342 -18.05 -14.47 12.60
N LYS A 343 -17.27 -13.62 13.28
CA LYS A 343 -17.69 -12.93 14.51
C LYS A 343 -18.93 -12.06 14.32
N LEU A 344 -18.97 -11.27 13.25
CA LEU A 344 -20.10 -10.39 12.99
C LEU A 344 -21.39 -11.16 12.69
N HIS A 345 -21.30 -12.26 11.92
CA HIS A 345 -22.45 -13.12 11.68
C HIS A 345 -22.94 -13.82 12.97
N ASP A 346 -22.01 -14.20 13.87
CA ASP A 346 -22.36 -14.74 15.19
C ASP A 346 -23.08 -13.69 16.06
N MET A 347 -22.58 -12.46 16.11
CA MET A 347 -23.22 -11.34 16.82
C MET A 347 -24.62 -11.03 16.29
N LEU A 348 -24.87 -11.23 15.00
CA LEU A 348 -26.20 -11.06 14.38
C LEU A 348 -27.12 -12.29 14.59
N GLY A 349 -26.64 -13.35 15.29
CA GLY A 349 -27.40 -14.58 15.50
C GLY A 349 -27.49 -15.49 14.27
N GLN A 350 -26.71 -15.21 13.23
CA GLN A 350 -26.63 -16.01 11.99
C GLN A 350 -25.57 -17.12 12.13
N SER A 351 -25.82 -18.06 13.02
CA SER A 351 -24.83 -19.06 13.42
C SER A 351 -24.40 -20.01 12.28
N GLU A 352 -25.28 -20.27 11.30
CA GLU A 352 -24.96 -21.10 10.13
C GLU A 352 -23.94 -20.38 9.21
N GLU A 353 -24.15 -19.10 8.92
CA GLU A 353 -23.23 -18.31 8.12
C GLU A 353 -21.90 -18.11 8.86
N ALA A 354 -21.93 -17.85 10.16
CA ALA A 354 -20.73 -17.77 11.00
C ALA A 354 -19.90 -19.07 10.92
N ALA A 355 -20.55 -20.23 10.99
CA ALA A 355 -19.88 -21.53 10.87
C ALA A 355 -19.19 -21.73 9.51
N ILE A 356 -19.80 -21.27 8.42
CA ILE A 356 -19.20 -21.32 7.08
C ILE A 356 -17.93 -20.47 7.02
N TYR A 357 -17.96 -19.25 7.57
CA TYR A 357 -16.77 -18.38 7.55
C TYR A 357 -15.69 -18.87 8.49
N TYR A 358 -16.01 -19.37 9.71
CA TYR A 358 -15.02 -19.98 10.59
C TYR A 358 -14.37 -21.23 9.97
N LYS A 359 -15.13 -22.05 9.24
CA LYS A 359 -14.58 -23.21 8.55
C LYS A 359 -13.62 -22.80 7.42
N LYS A 360 -13.95 -21.77 6.66
CA LYS A 360 -13.04 -21.20 5.63
C LYS A 360 -11.78 -20.60 6.25
N ASP A 361 -11.92 -19.93 7.37
CA ASP A 361 -10.81 -19.32 8.11
C ASP A 361 -9.85 -20.39 8.63
N LEU A 362 -10.37 -21.47 9.22
CA LEU A 362 -9.56 -22.62 9.67
C LEU A 362 -8.78 -23.28 8.53
N VAL A 363 -9.42 -23.53 7.38
CA VAL A 363 -8.74 -24.11 6.22
C VAL A 363 -7.60 -23.20 5.75
N LYS A 364 -7.82 -21.89 5.73
CA LYS A 364 -6.78 -20.93 5.35
C LYS A 364 -5.64 -20.89 6.36
N MET A 365 -5.94 -20.85 7.66
CA MET A 365 -4.93 -20.89 8.72
C MET A 365 -4.10 -22.18 8.72
N GLU A 366 -4.72 -23.32 8.38
CA GLU A 366 -4.02 -24.60 8.24
C GLU A 366 -3.06 -24.61 7.05
N LEU A 367 -3.48 -24.09 5.89
CA LEU A 367 -2.63 -23.98 4.71
C LEU A 367 -1.42 -23.06 4.93
N GLU A 368 -1.58 -22.04 5.75
CA GLU A 368 -0.55 -21.07 6.07
C GLU A 368 0.24 -21.41 7.34
N GLU A 369 -0.01 -22.60 7.95
CA GLU A 369 0.60 -23.08 9.21
C GLU A 369 0.50 -22.06 10.37
N ARG A 370 -0.51 -21.21 10.36
CA ARG A 370 -0.76 -20.20 11.39
C ARG A 370 -1.54 -20.80 12.55
N GLN A 371 -0.96 -20.75 13.73
CA GLN A 371 -1.59 -21.16 14.98
C GLN A 371 -1.63 -19.96 15.94
N GLY A 372 -2.79 -19.71 16.55
CA GLY A 372 -2.97 -18.59 17.47
C GLY A 372 -4.35 -18.59 18.13
N GLN A 373 -4.66 -17.51 18.86
CA GLN A 373 -5.92 -17.38 19.57
C GLN A 373 -7.15 -17.46 18.64
N ASN A 374 -7.06 -16.91 17.44
CA ASN A 374 -8.13 -16.94 16.44
C ASN A 374 -8.45 -18.39 16.01
N PHE A 375 -7.42 -19.24 15.90
CA PHE A 375 -7.58 -20.65 15.56
C PHE A 375 -8.38 -21.40 16.64
N VAL A 376 -8.04 -21.18 17.90
CA VAL A 376 -8.72 -21.78 19.06
C VAL A 376 -10.17 -21.29 19.15
N GLU A 377 -10.40 -19.99 18.92
CA GLU A 377 -11.73 -19.39 18.93
C GLU A 377 -12.62 -19.99 17.83
N ALA A 378 -12.09 -20.15 16.61
CA ALA A 378 -12.81 -20.77 15.50
C ALA A 378 -13.19 -22.23 15.79
N LEU A 379 -12.24 -23.03 16.34
CA LEU A 379 -12.52 -24.40 16.74
C LEU A 379 -13.59 -24.49 17.83
N LEU A 380 -13.51 -23.61 18.83
CA LEU A 380 -14.46 -23.56 19.92
C LEU A 380 -15.88 -23.22 19.46
N PHE A 381 -15.99 -22.24 18.56
CA PHE A 381 -17.26 -21.85 17.97
C PHE A 381 -17.87 -23.02 17.18
N LEU A 382 -17.11 -23.65 16.30
CA LEU A 382 -17.60 -24.76 15.48
C LEU A 382 -18.01 -25.98 16.34
N ALA A 383 -17.24 -26.30 17.41
CA ALA A 383 -17.61 -27.33 18.34
C ALA A 383 -18.95 -27.07 19.03
N LYS A 384 -19.20 -25.80 19.46
CA LYS A 384 -20.48 -25.41 20.06
C LYS A 384 -21.63 -25.45 19.04
N HIS A 385 -21.39 -24.93 17.84
CA HIS A 385 -22.39 -24.86 16.77
C HIS A 385 -22.84 -26.25 16.32
N TYR A 386 -21.90 -27.19 16.03
CA TYR A 386 -22.25 -28.54 15.61
C TYR A 386 -22.90 -29.35 16.73
N LYS A 387 -22.53 -29.11 18.00
CA LYS A 387 -23.21 -29.70 19.15
C LYS A 387 -24.66 -29.22 19.23
N SER A 388 -24.95 -27.95 18.96
CA SER A 388 -26.31 -27.38 19.00
C SER A 388 -27.23 -27.91 17.89
N ILE A 389 -26.66 -28.24 16.73
CA ILE A 389 -27.37 -28.81 15.57
C ILE A 389 -27.57 -30.32 15.75
N GLY A 390 -26.86 -30.95 16.71
CA GLY A 390 -26.93 -32.39 16.91
C GLY A 390 -25.98 -33.22 16.02
N ASN A 391 -25.06 -32.57 15.31
CA ASN A 391 -24.01 -33.23 14.55
C ASN A 391 -22.83 -33.53 15.49
N PHE A 392 -22.97 -34.63 16.25
CA PHE A 392 -22.00 -34.99 17.31
C PHE A 392 -20.65 -35.43 16.76
N GLU A 393 -20.58 -35.99 15.55
CA GLU A 393 -19.35 -36.45 14.94
C GLU A 393 -18.41 -35.24 14.63
N GLU A 394 -18.92 -34.23 13.97
CA GLU A 394 -18.19 -32.99 13.69
C GLU A 394 -17.82 -32.24 14.98
N ALA A 395 -18.75 -32.16 15.95
CA ALA A 395 -18.50 -31.55 17.24
C ALA A 395 -17.35 -32.25 18.01
N GLU A 396 -17.32 -33.60 18.00
CA GLU A 396 -16.25 -34.39 18.61
C GLU A 396 -14.92 -34.18 17.90
N HIS A 397 -14.91 -34.08 16.58
CA HIS A 397 -13.72 -33.78 15.80
C HIS A 397 -13.08 -32.45 16.23
N TYR A 398 -13.86 -31.37 16.27
CA TYR A 398 -13.34 -30.04 16.67
C TYR A 398 -12.95 -29.99 18.15
N CYS A 399 -13.70 -30.63 19.03
CA CYS A 399 -13.34 -30.75 20.45
C CYS A 399 -12.02 -31.52 20.66
N THR A 400 -11.78 -32.57 19.91
CA THR A 400 -10.54 -33.36 20.01
C THR A 400 -9.33 -32.51 19.62
N ARG A 401 -9.43 -31.74 18.58
CA ARG A 401 -8.37 -30.78 18.14
C ARG A 401 -8.10 -29.70 19.19
N LEU A 402 -9.12 -29.23 19.93
CA LEU A 402 -8.95 -28.27 21.02
C LEU A 402 -8.16 -28.84 22.22
N LEU A 403 -8.10 -30.17 22.40
CA LEU A 403 -7.33 -30.77 23.48
C LEU A 403 -5.81 -30.62 23.34
N ASP A 404 -5.33 -30.34 22.12
CA ASP A 404 -3.91 -30.15 21.83
C ASP A 404 -3.41 -28.76 22.30
N TYR A 405 -4.34 -27.83 22.56
CA TYR A 405 -4.02 -26.47 23.00
C TYR A 405 -4.08 -26.35 24.54
N THR A 406 -3.36 -25.36 25.07
CA THR A 406 -3.34 -25.08 26.52
C THR A 406 -4.22 -23.86 26.80
N GLY A 407 -5.11 -23.94 27.80
CA GLY A 407 -5.96 -22.80 28.15
C GLY A 407 -7.31 -23.22 28.74
N PRO A 408 -8.19 -22.29 29.10
CA PRO A 408 -9.53 -22.55 29.59
C PRO A 408 -10.43 -23.22 28.55
N GLU A 409 -10.13 -23.07 27.27
CA GLU A 409 -10.84 -23.66 26.14
C GLU A 409 -10.68 -25.19 26.14
N LYS A 410 -9.55 -25.71 26.63
CA LYS A 410 -9.32 -27.15 26.81
C LYS A 410 -10.30 -27.78 27.81
N GLU A 411 -10.59 -27.09 28.90
CA GLU A 411 -11.55 -27.58 29.90
C GLU A 411 -12.98 -27.53 29.34
N THR A 412 -13.30 -26.47 28.61
CA THR A 412 -14.60 -26.38 27.93
C THR A 412 -14.78 -27.47 26.88
N ALA A 413 -13.74 -27.82 26.13
CA ALA A 413 -13.74 -28.91 25.16
C ALA A 413 -13.95 -30.27 25.85
N LYS A 414 -13.27 -30.52 26.99
CA LYS A 414 -13.49 -31.75 27.78
C LYS A 414 -14.91 -31.86 28.27
N ASN A 415 -15.47 -30.79 28.82
CA ASN A 415 -16.85 -30.74 29.29
C ASN A 415 -17.86 -30.99 28.16
N MET A 416 -17.60 -30.43 26.98
CA MET A 416 -18.43 -30.65 25.79
C MET A 416 -18.35 -32.10 25.32
N LEU A 417 -17.15 -32.72 25.27
CA LEU A 417 -16.97 -34.12 24.92
C LEU A 417 -17.70 -35.06 25.89
N GLN A 418 -17.63 -34.79 27.19
CA GLN A 418 -18.38 -35.55 28.17
C GLN A 418 -19.90 -35.42 27.97
N GLY A 419 -20.36 -34.20 27.66
CA GLY A 419 -21.76 -33.92 27.34
C GLY A 419 -22.24 -34.68 26.08
N ILE A 420 -21.42 -34.66 25.00
CA ILE A 420 -21.72 -35.39 23.77
C ILE A 420 -21.82 -36.91 24.02
N LYS A 421 -20.86 -37.47 24.74
CA LYS A 421 -20.87 -38.91 25.09
C LYS A 421 -22.10 -39.30 25.90
N ARG A 422 -22.55 -38.46 26.84
CA ARG A 422 -23.78 -38.68 27.61
C ARG A 422 -25.03 -38.65 26.72
N LEU A 423 -25.10 -37.75 25.79
CA LEU A 423 -26.21 -37.61 24.83
C LEU A 423 -26.26 -38.84 23.88
N GLN A 424 -25.10 -39.31 23.43
CA GLN A 424 -25.01 -40.51 22.57
C GLN A 424 -25.30 -41.80 23.30
N SER A 425 -24.97 -41.88 24.61
CA SER A 425 -25.22 -43.07 25.43
C SER A 425 -26.66 -43.19 25.98
N GLY A 426 -27.55 -42.23 25.69
CA GLY A 426 -28.96 -42.35 26.05
C GLY A 426 -29.29 -42.22 27.54
N PHE A 427 -28.36 -41.75 28.41
CA PHE A 427 -28.67 -41.49 29.83
C PHE A 427 -29.31 -40.10 30.00
N PRO A 428 -30.50 -39.98 30.65
CA PRO A 428 -31.11 -38.69 30.94
C PRO A 428 -30.22 -37.88 31.90
N SER A 429 -30.15 -36.55 31.69
CA SER A 429 -29.48 -35.60 32.55
C SER A 429 -30.03 -35.69 33.99
N MET A 430 -29.23 -36.14 34.97
CA MET A 430 -29.51 -35.86 36.36
C MET A 430 -29.15 -34.38 36.62
N ASP A 431 -30.17 -33.56 36.80
CA ASP A 431 -30.03 -32.20 37.35
C ASP A 431 -29.42 -32.28 38.74
N ILE A 432 -28.18 -31.76 38.87
CA ILE A 432 -27.46 -31.65 40.15
C ILE A 432 -27.78 -30.30 40.80
N ASP A 433 -29.02 -29.86 40.77
CA ASP A 433 -29.45 -28.59 41.45
C ASP A 433 -30.34 -28.83 42.68
N HIS A 434 -30.28 -30.02 43.30
CA HIS A 434 -31.05 -30.29 44.51
C HIS A 434 -30.26 -30.99 45.62
N PHE A 435 -29.11 -30.41 46.04
CA PHE A 435 -28.58 -30.65 47.37
C PHE A 435 -27.76 -29.46 47.84
N ALA A 436 -28.49 -28.40 48.27
CA ALA A 436 -27.98 -27.42 49.22
C ALA A 436 -29.02 -27.29 50.33
N LEU A 437 -28.81 -28.04 51.38
CA LEU A 437 -29.30 -27.76 52.72
C LEU A 437 -28.12 -27.43 53.63
#